data_24901a42befc580f2fe92bb83d1fc152
#
_entry.id   24901a42befc580f2fe92bb83d1fc152
#
_cell.length_a   1.000
_cell.length_b   1.000
_cell.length_c   1.000
_cell.angle_alpha   90.00
_cell.angle_beta   90.00
_cell.angle_gamma   90.00
#
_symmetry.space_group_name_H-M   'P 1'
#
loop_
_entity.id
_entity.type
_entity.pdbx_description
1 polymer ?
#
loop_
_entity_poly.entity_id
_entity_poly.type
_entity_poly.pdbx_seq_one_letter_code
_entity_poly.pdbx_strand_id
1 'polypeptide(L)'
;VIFEGKRAVGVKYIQKGQIKTVHARAEVILSGGAINSPQLLQLSGIGPGELLQRYNIDIVHESHHVGRNLQDHLGSDIYYRANVPTLNQELHPMIGKLRAGLKYILTRKGPLSLSLNQGGGFIQLDPNASGPDLQLYFSPVSYTRAPAGVRPLMNPDPFPGFLMGFNPCKPTSVGNLQICSNDPMLPPKIHSNYLDTEYDKKMMIEGIQLIRRIANAPALNSIIKDEQAPGNNI
;
A
#
# COMPACT_ATOMS: atom_id res chain seq x y z
N VAL A 1 -19.56 8.33 15.22
CA VAL A 1 -19.36 9.02 16.52
C VAL A 1 -20.68 9.64 16.94
N ILE A 2 -20.95 9.71 18.24
CA ILE A 2 -22.13 10.34 18.82
C ILE A 2 -21.71 11.72 19.37
N PHE A 3 -22.49 12.73 19.03
CA PHE A 3 -22.26 14.11 19.48
C PHE A 3 -23.42 14.65 20.32
N GLU A 4 -23.10 15.46 21.34
CA GLU A 4 -24.00 16.37 22.03
C GLU A 4 -23.52 17.80 21.72
N GLY A 5 -24.23 18.49 20.84
CA GLY A 5 -23.72 19.70 20.22
C GLY A 5 -22.43 19.40 19.41
N LYS A 6 -21.30 20.01 19.82
CA LYS A 6 -19.97 19.77 19.22
C LYS A 6 -19.08 18.85 20.06
N ARG A 7 -19.59 18.28 21.14
CA ARG A 7 -18.81 17.37 22.00
C ARG A 7 -19.03 15.92 21.58
N ALA A 8 -17.97 15.19 21.31
CA ALA A 8 -18.01 13.74 21.07
C ALA A 8 -18.23 13.03 22.42
N VAL A 9 -19.35 12.31 22.56
CA VAL A 9 -19.76 11.65 23.82
C VAL A 9 -19.79 10.12 23.73
N GLY A 10 -19.50 9.54 22.56
CA GLY A 10 -19.49 8.09 22.40
C GLY A 10 -19.43 7.63 20.95
N VAL A 11 -19.62 6.32 20.77
CA VAL A 11 -19.69 5.71 19.45
C VAL A 11 -20.83 4.69 19.38
N LYS A 12 -21.44 4.58 18.19
CA LYS A 12 -22.28 3.43 17.80
C LYS A 12 -21.41 2.44 17.03
N TYR A 13 -21.56 1.16 17.30
CA TYR A 13 -20.83 0.10 16.62
C TYR A 13 -21.70 -1.14 16.43
N ILE A 14 -21.34 -1.98 15.48
CA ILE A 14 -22.04 -3.24 15.22
C ILE A 14 -21.23 -4.38 15.83
N GLN A 15 -21.87 -5.19 16.66
CA GLN A 15 -21.29 -6.42 17.22
C GLN A 15 -22.28 -7.56 17.07
N LYS A 16 -21.86 -8.63 16.38
CA LYS A 16 -22.71 -9.80 16.08
C LYS A 16 -24.06 -9.43 15.46
N GLY A 17 -24.05 -8.49 14.51
CA GLY A 17 -25.25 -7.99 13.82
C GLY A 17 -26.14 -7.02 14.61
N GLN A 18 -25.77 -6.69 15.85
CA GLN A 18 -26.53 -5.77 16.70
C GLN A 18 -25.83 -4.43 16.84
N ILE A 19 -26.59 -3.34 16.71
CA ILE A 19 -26.10 -1.98 16.98
C ILE A 19 -25.99 -1.80 18.50
N LYS A 20 -24.83 -1.40 18.95
CA LYS A 20 -24.52 -1.08 20.34
C LYS A 20 -23.99 0.34 20.46
N THR A 21 -24.12 0.91 21.62
CA THR A 21 -23.61 2.23 21.98
C THR A 21 -22.66 2.09 23.17
N VAL A 22 -21.56 2.83 23.13
CA VAL A 22 -20.67 3.03 24.27
C VAL A 22 -20.38 4.51 24.41
N HIS A 23 -20.45 5.02 25.66
CA HIS A 23 -20.17 6.41 25.97
C HIS A 23 -18.71 6.59 26.39
N ALA A 24 -18.13 7.70 25.93
CA ALA A 24 -16.80 8.12 26.31
C ALA A 24 -16.86 9.11 27.47
N ARG A 25 -16.02 8.93 28.49
CA ARG A 25 -15.90 9.83 29.62
C ARG A 25 -15.09 11.09 29.32
N ALA A 26 -14.08 10.97 28.48
CA ALA A 26 -13.17 12.04 28.13
C ALA A 26 -13.24 12.39 26.63
N GLU A 27 -12.86 11.46 25.76
CA GLU A 27 -12.74 11.71 24.33
C GLU A 27 -12.99 10.46 23.50
N VAL A 28 -13.19 10.63 22.19
CA VAL A 28 -13.25 9.56 21.17
C VAL A 28 -12.04 9.71 20.24
N ILE A 29 -11.23 8.66 20.17
CA ILE A 29 -10.02 8.64 19.33
C ILE A 29 -10.32 7.87 18.04
N LEU A 30 -10.14 8.52 16.88
CA LEU A 30 -10.23 7.90 15.57
C LEU A 30 -8.84 7.58 15.04
N SER A 31 -8.52 6.29 14.94
CA SER A 31 -7.25 5.77 14.43
C SER A 31 -7.46 4.71 13.34
N GLY A 32 -8.45 4.92 12.48
CA GLY A 32 -8.84 4.00 11.40
C GLY A 32 -7.97 4.09 10.14
N GLY A 33 -6.89 4.87 10.16
CA GLY A 33 -6.00 5.09 9.00
C GLY A 33 -6.57 6.09 7.98
N ALA A 34 -5.83 6.25 6.87
CA ALA A 34 -6.10 7.28 5.85
C ALA A 34 -7.45 7.11 5.14
N ILE A 35 -8.04 5.93 5.16
CA ILE A 35 -9.32 5.63 4.51
C ILE A 35 -10.47 5.70 5.52
N ASN A 36 -10.39 4.94 6.61
CA ASN A 36 -11.54 4.80 7.51
C ASN A 36 -11.73 6.01 8.44
N SER A 37 -10.65 6.72 8.83
CA SER A 37 -10.81 7.89 9.69
C SER A 37 -11.62 9.01 9.02
N PRO A 38 -11.31 9.47 7.78
CA PRO A 38 -12.13 10.44 7.10
C PRO A 38 -13.52 9.91 6.76
N GLN A 39 -13.70 8.63 6.44
CA GLN A 39 -15.01 8.03 6.26
C GLN A 39 -15.86 8.14 7.54
N LEU A 40 -15.30 7.78 8.69
CA LEU A 40 -15.98 7.89 9.97
C LEU A 40 -16.32 9.33 10.36
N LEU A 41 -15.42 10.28 10.06
CA LEU A 41 -15.70 11.69 10.27
C LEU A 41 -16.89 12.16 9.42
N GLN A 42 -16.89 11.85 8.12
CA GLN A 42 -17.98 12.21 7.22
C GLN A 42 -19.31 11.58 7.66
N LEU A 43 -19.33 10.29 7.98
CA LEU A 43 -20.51 9.59 8.50
C LEU A 43 -20.99 10.13 9.86
N SER A 44 -20.16 10.88 10.56
CA SER A 44 -20.46 11.47 11.86
C SER A 44 -20.80 12.95 11.79
N GLY A 45 -20.98 13.49 10.57
CA GLY A 45 -21.36 14.89 10.38
C GLY A 45 -20.18 15.88 10.39
N ILE A 46 -18.94 15.39 10.22
CA ILE A 46 -17.74 16.23 10.09
C ILE A 46 -17.16 16.07 8.70
N GLY A 47 -17.29 17.10 7.86
CA GLY A 47 -16.83 17.03 6.47
C GLY A 47 -17.35 18.17 5.61
N PRO A 48 -17.21 18.09 4.29
CA PRO A 48 -17.80 19.05 3.36
C PRO A 48 -19.32 19.07 3.45
N GLY A 49 -19.89 20.23 3.74
CA GLY A 49 -21.34 20.37 4.00
C GLY A 49 -22.23 19.85 2.87
N GLU A 50 -21.90 20.17 1.61
CA GLU A 50 -22.64 19.67 0.44
C GLU A 50 -22.64 18.13 0.34
N LEU A 51 -21.51 17.49 0.67
CA LEU A 51 -21.41 16.03 0.69
C LEU A 51 -22.31 15.43 1.77
N LEU A 52 -22.28 15.99 2.98
CA LEU A 52 -23.06 15.52 4.11
C LEU A 52 -24.56 15.65 3.83
N GLN A 53 -24.99 16.81 3.34
CA GLN A 53 -26.40 17.07 2.97
C GLN A 53 -26.90 16.12 1.86
N ARG A 54 -26.06 15.79 0.87
CA ARG A 54 -26.40 14.84 -0.20
C ARG A 54 -26.81 13.47 0.35
N TYR A 55 -26.25 13.05 1.47
CA TYR A 55 -26.56 11.76 2.11
C TYR A 55 -27.42 11.89 3.36
N ASN A 56 -28.09 13.04 3.56
CA ASN A 56 -28.97 13.32 4.71
C ASN A 56 -28.24 13.11 6.06
N ILE A 57 -27.00 13.60 6.15
CA ILE A 57 -26.21 13.60 7.37
C ILE A 57 -26.20 15.01 7.95
N ASP A 58 -26.61 15.14 9.20
CA ASP A 58 -26.61 16.41 9.92
C ASP A 58 -25.19 16.93 10.08
N ILE A 59 -24.99 18.23 9.80
CA ILE A 59 -23.67 18.86 9.90
C ILE A 59 -23.39 19.21 11.37
N VAL A 60 -22.47 18.48 11.97
CA VAL A 60 -21.90 18.80 13.30
C VAL A 60 -20.83 19.87 13.17
N HIS A 61 -19.95 19.70 12.18
CA HIS A 61 -18.89 20.66 11.89
C HIS A 61 -18.50 20.60 10.40
N GLU A 62 -18.58 21.72 9.73
CA GLU A 62 -18.12 21.81 8.35
C GLU A 62 -16.60 21.85 8.28
N SER A 63 -16.02 20.91 7.53
CA SER A 63 -14.59 20.81 7.31
C SER A 63 -14.31 20.35 5.88
N HIS A 64 -13.93 21.30 5.03
CA HIS A 64 -13.77 21.07 3.60
C HIS A 64 -12.61 20.12 3.24
N HIS A 65 -11.64 19.93 4.15
CA HIS A 65 -10.48 19.10 3.91
C HIS A 65 -10.63 17.64 4.35
N VAL A 66 -11.68 17.27 5.07
CA VAL A 66 -11.94 15.88 5.45
C VAL A 66 -12.22 15.05 4.20
N GLY A 67 -11.35 14.06 3.95
CA GLY A 67 -11.37 13.23 2.74
C GLY A 67 -10.64 13.83 1.54
N ARG A 68 -9.97 14.98 1.67
CA ARG A 68 -9.11 15.57 0.64
C ARG A 68 -7.63 15.30 0.93
N ASN A 69 -6.77 15.67 -0.03
CA ASN A 69 -5.32 15.55 0.05
C ASN A 69 -4.86 14.11 0.32
N LEU A 70 -5.57 13.13 -0.23
CA LEU A 70 -5.15 11.74 -0.17
C LEU A 70 -3.86 11.58 -0.96
N GLN A 71 -2.82 11.06 -0.32
CA GLN A 71 -1.55 10.73 -0.95
C GLN A 71 -1.21 9.27 -0.66
N ASP A 72 -0.58 8.63 -1.63
CA ASP A 72 -0.14 7.24 -1.50
C ASP A 72 1.11 7.02 -2.35
N HIS A 73 1.93 6.06 -1.97
CA HIS A 73 3.14 5.69 -2.69
C HIS A 73 2.80 4.75 -3.85
N LEU A 74 2.68 5.29 -5.06
CA LEU A 74 2.59 4.47 -6.26
C LEU A 74 3.95 3.81 -6.51
N GLY A 75 4.04 2.49 -6.33
CA GLY A 75 5.25 1.73 -6.59
C GLY A 75 5.20 0.97 -7.90
N SER A 76 6.37 0.65 -8.43
CA SER A 76 6.54 -0.28 -9.55
C SER A 76 7.59 -1.32 -9.23
N ASP A 77 7.33 -2.55 -9.68
CA ASP A 77 8.24 -3.68 -9.54
C ASP A 77 8.74 -4.12 -10.91
N ILE A 78 10.04 -4.42 -11.00
CA ILE A 78 10.64 -5.06 -12.15
C ILE A 78 11.03 -6.48 -11.75
N TYR A 79 10.54 -7.44 -12.51
CA TYR A 79 10.74 -8.88 -12.28
C TYR A 79 11.86 -9.40 -13.14
N TYR A 80 12.79 -10.12 -12.53
CA TYR A 80 13.93 -10.73 -13.20
C TYR A 80 13.91 -12.24 -13.05
N ARG A 81 14.20 -12.96 -14.15
CA ARG A 81 14.61 -14.36 -14.05
C ARG A 81 16.10 -14.43 -13.74
N ALA A 82 16.46 -15.32 -12.84
CA ALA A 82 17.84 -15.56 -12.46
C ALA A 82 18.39 -16.82 -13.10
N ASN A 83 19.70 -16.85 -13.34
CA ASN A 83 20.45 -18.04 -13.76
C ASN A 83 21.12 -18.78 -12.57
N VAL A 84 20.81 -18.32 -11.35
CA VAL A 84 21.21 -18.94 -10.07
C VAL A 84 19.97 -19.29 -9.26
N PRO A 85 20.06 -20.26 -8.32
CA PRO A 85 18.94 -20.58 -7.43
C PRO A 85 18.51 -19.36 -6.59
N THR A 86 17.18 -19.19 -6.43
CA THR A 86 16.57 -18.17 -5.57
C THR A 86 15.61 -18.82 -4.58
N LEU A 87 14.99 -18.06 -3.70
CA LEU A 87 13.99 -18.59 -2.78
C LEU A 87 12.75 -19.18 -3.48
N ASN A 88 12.56 -18.89 -4.77
CA ASN A 88 11.47 -19.51 -5.54
C ASN A 88 11.57 -21.05 -5.54
N GLN A 89 12.77 -21.61 -5.76
CA GLN A 89 12.96 -23.07 -5.77
C GLN A 89 12.70 -23.70 -4.42
N GLU A 90 12.96 -22.97 -3.33
CA GLU A 90 12.66 -23.47 -1.99
C GLU A 90 11.16 -23.36 -1.66
N LEU A 91 10.52 -22.27 -2.05
CA LEU A 91 9.15 -21.96 -1.61
C LEU A 91 8.06 -22.32 -2.62
N HIS A 92 8.38 -22.61 -3.89
CA HIS A 92 7.37 -23.01 -4.88
C HIS A 92 6.87 -24.44 -4.63
N PRO A 93 7.74 -25.47 -4.42
CA PRO A 93 7.30 -26.84 -4.19
C PRO A 93 6.59 -27.00 -2.83
N MET A 94 5.56 -27.85 -2.78
CA MET A 94 4.82 -28.12 -1.53
C MET A 94 5.73 -28.63 -0.41
N ILE A 95 6.67 -29.52 -0.73
CA ILE A 95 7.66 -30.04 0.22
C ILE A 95 8.52 -28.92 0.78
N GLY A 96 8.93 -27.95 -0.05
CA GLY A 96 9.70 -26.79 0.38
C GLY A 96 8.90 -25.91 1.34
N LYS A 97 7.63 -25.65 1.03
CA LYS A 97 6.71 -24.94 1.94
C LYS A 97 6.56 -25.63 3.29
N LEU A 98 6.39 -26.96 3.29
CA LEU A 98 6.30 -27.75 4.52
C LEU A 98 7.59 -27.68 5.34
N ARG A 99 8.76 -27.81 4.69
CA ARG A 99 10.07 -27.68 5.36
C ARG A 99 10.28 -26.30 5.95
N ALA A 100 9.97 -25.24 5.19
CA ALA A 100 10.04 -23.87 5.67
C ALA A 100 9.09 -23.62 6.86
N GLY A 101 7.86 -24.15 6.79
CA GLY A 101 6.91 -24.09 7.89
C GLY A 101 7.39 -24.82 9.14
N LEU A 102 7.86 -26.05 9.02
CA LEU A 102 8.39 -26.84 10.13
C LEU A 102 9.61 -26.16 10.76
N LYS A 103 10.56 -25.71 9.93
CA LYS A 103 11.74 -24.95 10.39
C LYS A 103 11.33 -23.72 11.19
N TYR A 104 10.34 -22.96 10.70
CA TYR A 104 9.86 -21.77 11.40
C TYR A 104 9.18 -22.12 12.74
N ILE A 105 8.34 -23.17 12.78
CA ILE A 105 7.67 -23.60 14.02
C ILE A 105 8.71 -24.00 15.09
N LEU A 106 9.73 -24.78 14.70
CA LEU A 106 10.72 -25.33 15.63
C LEU A 106 11.79 -24.30 16.02
N THR A 107 12.19 -23.42 15.13
CA THR A 107 13.38 -22.59 15.35
C THR A 107 13.13 -21.09 15.28
N ARG A 108 11.96 -20.66 14.78
CA ARG A 108 11.63 -19.26 14.47
C ARG A 108 12.62 -18.61 13.46
N LYS A 109 13.24 -19.43 12.62
CA LYS A 109 14.23 -19.04 11.62
C LYS A 109 13.83 -19.49 10.21
N GLY A 110 14.51 -18.97 9.19
CA GLY A 110 14.32 -19.33 7.79
C GLY A 110 13.44 -18.32 7.05
N PRO A 111 13.02 -18.63 5.81
CA PRO A 111 12.32 -17.67 4.93
C PRO A 111 11.07 -17.05 5.55
N LEU A 112 10.33 -17.81 6.38
CA LEU A 112 9.11 -17.32 7.02
C LEU A 112 9.35 -16.39 8.22
N SER A 113 10.60 -16.21 8.65
CA SER A 113 10.97 -15.26 9.71
C SER A 113 11.39 -13.89 9.17
N LEU A 114 11.46 -13.74 7.86
CA LEU A 114 11.92 -12.52 7.19
C LEU A 114 10.75 -11.82 6.49
N SER A 115 10.88 -10.53 6.30
CA SER A 115 10.00 -9.78 5.40
C SER A 115 10.19 -10.26 3.96
N LEU A 116 9.18 -10.03 3.13
CA LEU A 116 9.28 -10.28 1.69
C LEU A 116 10.41 -9.44 1.08
N ASN A 117 10.45 -8.16 1.42
CA ASN A 117 11.52 -7.26 1.02
C ASN A 117 12.66 -7.38 2.03
N GLN A 118 13.82 -7.86 1.58
CA GLN A 118 14.98 -8.18 2.44
C GLN A 118 16.13 -7.19 2.29
N GLY A 119 16.04 -6.30 1.34
CA GLY A 119 17.01 -5.24 1.11
C GLY A 119 16.34 -4.02 0.51
N GLY A 120 17.04 -2.90 0.56
CA GLY A 120 16.55 -1.66 -0.02
C GLY A 120 17.34 -0.45 0.46
N GLY A 121 16.87 0.71 0.09
CA GLY A 121 17.52 1.95 0.47
C GLY A 121 16.71 3.16 0.04
N PHE A 122 17.16 4.32 0.47
CA PHE A 122 16.61 5.60 0.07
C PHE A 122 17.65 6.34 -0.76
N ILE A 123 17.25 6.83 -1.92
CA ILE A 123 18.13 7.49 -2.89
C ILE A 123 17.60 8.87 -3.19
N GLN A 124 18.49 9.81 -3.39
CA GLN A 124 18.18 11.12 -3.92
C GLN A 124 18.48 11.13 -5.43
N LEU A 125 17.43 11.18 -6.26
CA LEU A 125 17.53 11.28 -7.71
C LEU A 125 17.62 12.73 -8.15
N ASP A 126 16.77 13.60 -7.58
CA ASP A 126 16.83 15.03 -7.84
C ASP A 126 17.89 15.66 -6.93
N PRO A 127 19.00 16.20 -7.48
CA PRO A 127 20.04 16.87 -6.70
C PRO A 127 19.54 18.05 -5.87
N ASN A 128 18.40 18.65 -6.25
CA ASN A 128 17.79 19.78 -5.56
C ASN A 128 16.78 19.36 -4.47
N ALA A 129 16.48 18.06 -4.35
CA ALA A 129 15.61 17.59 -3.29
C ALA A 129 16.23 17.81 -1.91
N SER A 130 15.41 18.09 -0.92
CA SER A 130 15.86 18.31 0.47
C SER A 130 16.26 17.02 1.20
N GLY A 131 16.30 15.89 0.50
CA GLY A 131 16.64 14.56 1.01
C GLY A 131 16.22 13.47 0.04
N PRO A 132 16.28 12.20 0.43
CA PRO A 132 15.88 11.10 -0.42
C PRO A 132 14.47 11.27 -0.97
N ASP A 133 14.33 11.04 -2.26
CA ASP A 133 13.07 11.18 -3.02
C ASP A 133 12.56 9.86 -3.60
N LEU A 134 13.42 8.82 -3.62
CA LEU A 134 13.06 7.49 -4.06
C LEU A 134 13.43 6.43 -3.01
N GLN A 135 12.49 5.54 -2.72
CA GLN A 135 12.73 4.32 -1.94
C GLN A 135 12.90 3.14 -2.89
N LEU A 136 13.96 2.36 -2.68
CA LEU A 136 14.20 1.10 -3.36
C LEU A 136 13.93 -0.06 -2.42
N TYR A 137 13.46 -1.18 -2.96
CA TYR A 137 13.35 -2.45 -2.23
C TYR A 137 13.69 -3.62 -3.13
N PHE A 138 14.20 -4.67 -2.50
CA PHE A 138 14.60 -5.92 -3.13
C PHE A 138 13.91 -7.09 -2.45
N SER A 139 13.28 -7.93 -3.25
CA SER A 139 12.70 -9.20 -2.82
C SER A 139 13.38 -10.37 -3.52
N PRO A 140 13.97 -11.32 -2.78
CA PRO A 140 14.61 -12.51 -3.36
C PRO A 140 13.59 -13.55 -3.84
N VAL A 141 12.33 -13.18 -3.95
CA VAL A 141 11.22 -13.98 -4.45
C VAL A 141 10.50 -13.21 -5.54
N SER A 142 10.27 -13.84 -6.69
CA SER A 142 9.29 -13.37 -7.66
C SER A 142 7.99 -14.17 -7.57
N TYR A 143 6.89 -13.56 -7.92
CA TYR A 143 5.56 -14.16 -7.86
C TYR A 143 4.64 -13.58 -8.92
N THR A 144 3.75 -14.43 -9.44
CA THR A 144 2.74 -13.98 -10.40
C THR A 144 1.77 -13.01 -9.72
N ARG A 145 1.58 -11.84 -10.30
CA ARG A 145 0.60 -10.86 -9.81
C ARG A 145 -0.81 -11.42 -9.98
N ALA A 146 -1.62 -11.26 -8.95
CA ALA A 146 -3.03 -11.57 -9.06
C ALA A 146 -3.77 -10.47 -9.85
N PRO A 147 -4.88 -10.83 -10.50
CA PRO A 147 -5.79 -9.85 -11.05
C PRO A 147 -6.27 -8.85 -10.00
N ALA A 148 -6.62 -7.64 -10.43
CA ALA A 148 -7.16 -6.63 -9.55
C ALA A 148 -8.41 -7.15 -8.80
N GLY A 149 -8.50 -6.86 -7.51
CA GLY A 149 -9.60 -7.30 -6.65
C GLY A 149 -9.48 -8.72 -6.08
N VAL A 150 -8.49 -9.49 -6.53
CA VAL A 150 -8.19 -10.82 -5.97
C VAL A 150 -7.02 -10.68 -4.99
N ARG A 151 -7.21 -11.10 -3.74
CA ARG A 151 -6.12 -11.19 -2.77
C ARG A 151 -5.47 -12.57 -2.89
N PRO A 152 -4.35 -12.72 -3.61
CA PRO A 152 -3.72 -14.01 -3.77
C PRO A 152 -3.00 -14.41 -2.49
N LEU A 153 -2.98 -15.68 -2.21
CA LEU A 153 -1.84 -16.25 -1.51
C LEU A 153 -0.64 -16.11 -2.46
N MET A 154 0.40 -15.40 -2.04
CA MET A 154 1.61 -15.26 -2.84
C MET A 154 2.17 -16.66 -3.14
N ASN A 155 2.16 -17.02 -4.41
CA ASN A 155 2.76 -18.25 -4.88
C ASN A 155 4.01 -17.88 -5.67
N PRO A 156 5.20 -18.26 -5.19
CA PRO A 156 6.43 -18.02 -5.92
C PRO A 156 6.36 -18.59 -7.33
N ASP A 157 7.01 -17.94 -8.29
CA ASP A 157 7.10 -18.44 -9.64
C ASP A 157 7.82 -19.80 -9.70
N PRO A 158 7.52 -20.67 -10.68
CA PRO A 158 8.13 -22.01 -10.79
C PRO A 158 9.58 -21.99 -11.28
N PHE A 159 10.14 -20.82 -11.53
CA PHE A 159 11.52 -20.63 -12.01
C PHE A 159 12.30 -19.74 -11.02
N PRO A 160 13.66 -19.75 -11.09
CA PRO A 160 14.48 -18.83 -10.33
C PRO A 160 14.14 -17.39 -10.69
N GLY A 161 13.81 -16.58 -9.70
CA GLY A 161 13.44 -15.20 -9.93
C GLY A 161 13.49 -14.34 -8.66
N PHE A 162 13.57 -13.05 -8.85
CA PHE A 162 13.54 -12.03 -7.82
C PHE A 162 12.91 -10.76 -8.38
N LEU A 163 12.61 -9.80 -7.54
CA LEU A 163 12.15 -8.50 -7.98
C LEU A 163 12.93 -7.37 -7.31
N MET A 164 13.05 -6.29 -8.04
CA MET A 164 13.46 -4.99 -7.51
C MET A 164 12.34 -4.00 -7.75
N GLY A 165 11.97 -3.27 -6.71
CA GLY A 165 10.92 -2.29 -6.80
C GLY A 165 11.33 -0.95 -6.22
N PHE A 166 10.51 0.05 -6.50
CA PHE A 166 10.69 1.40 -6.00
C PHE A 166 9.36 2.12 -5.87
N ASN A 167 9.36 3.17 -5.09
CA ASN A 167 8.30 4.17 -5.04
C ASN A 167 8.86 5.55 -4.70
N PRO A 168 8.25 6.64 -5.19
CA PRO A 168 8.57 7.99 -4.73
C PRO A 168 8.30 8.13 -3.24
N CYS A 169 9.21 8.80 -2.51
CA CYS A 169 9.06 9.03 -1.06
C CYS A 169 8.03 10.11 -0.75
N LYS A 170 7.87 11.08 -1.65
CA LYS A 170 7.00 12.26 -1.46
C LYS A 170 6.24 12.56 -2.75
N PRO A 171 5.20 11.76 -3.09
CA PRO A 171 4.38 12.07 -4.26
C PRO A 171 3.70 13.42 -4.10
N THR A 172 3.57 14.14 -5.21
CA THR A 172 2.94 15.47 -5.26
C THR A 172 1.50 15.41 -5.77
N SER A 173 1.11 14.33 -6.45
CA SER A 173 -0.27 14.07 -6.82
C SER A 173 -1.12 13.83 -5.60
N VAL A 174 -2.29 14.45 -5.56
CA VAL A 174 -3.23 14.33 -4.45
C VAL A 174 -4.61 13.93 -4.95
N GLY A 175 -5.23 13.02 -4.24
CA GLY A 175 -6.56 12.53 -4.50
C GLY A 175 -7.55 12.92 -3.42
N ASN A 176 -8.67 12.22 -3.40
CA ASN A 176 -9.71 12.42 -2.41
C ASN A 176 -10.49 11.13 -2.10
N LEU A 177 -11.22 11.18 -0.99
CA LEU A 177 -12.08 10.13 -0.50
C LEU A 177 -13.41 10.73 -0.07
N GLN A 178 -14.52 10.14 -0.51
CA GLN A 178 -15.86 10.60 -0.17
C GLN A 178 -16.76 9.41 0.15
N ILE A 179 -17.61 9.55 1.15
CA ILE A 179 -18.69 8.58 1.35
C ILE A 179 -19.62 8.57 0.12
N CYS A 180 -20.19 7.42 -0.17
CA CYS A 180 -21.18 7.24 -1.23
C CYS A 180 -22.58 6.89 -0.69
N SER A 181 -22.74 6.84 0.62
CA SER A 181 -23.97 6.55 1.36
C SER A 181 -23.80 6.97 2.80
N ASN A 182 -24.91 7.04 3.54
CA ASN A 182 -24.90 7.11 5.01
C ASN A 182 -24.81 5.74 5.70
N ASP A 183 -24.79 4.65 4.93
CA ASP A 183 -24.53 3.30 5.44
C ASP A 183 -23.05 3.11 5.72
N PRO A 184 -22.63 2.88 7.00
CA PRO A 184 -21.23 2.69 7.35
C PRO A 184 -20.61 1.41 6.80
N MET A 185 -21.41 0.47 6.31
CA MET A 185 -20.92 -0.79 5.73
C MET A 185 -20.53 -0.66 4.25
N LEU A 186 -20.93 0.43 3.60
CA LEU A 186 -20.52 0.68 2.22
C LEU A 186 -19.16 1.37 2.17
N PRO A 187 -18.23 0.86 1.32
CA PRO A 187 -16.92 1.48 1.17
C PRO A 187 -17.03 2.88 0.56
N PRO A 188 -16.16 3.81 0.95
CA PRO A 188 -16.13 5.13 0.34
C PRO A 188 -15.63 5.07 -1.10
N LYS A 189 -15.99 6.06 -1.90
CA LYS A 189 -15.40 6.28 -3.21
C LYS A 189 -14.02 6.92 -3.04
N ILE A 190 -13.00 6.25 -3.56
CA ILE A 190 -11.61 6.69 -3.52
C ILE A 190 -11.19 7.10 -4.92
N HIS A 191 -10.67 8.32 -5.05
CA HIS A 191 -10.04 8.82 -6.26
C HIS A 191 -8.58 9.12 -5.94
N SER A 192 -7.70 8.18 -6.26
CA SER A 192 -6.28 8.25 -5.90
C SER A 192 -5.53 9.34 -6.65
N ASN A 193 -5.94 9.61 -7.88
CA ASN A 193 -5.37 10.64 -8.76
C ASN A 193 -3.84 10.49 -8.98
N TYR A 194 -3.36 9.23 -9.09
CA TYR A 194 -1.96 8.95 -9.32
C TYR A 194 -1.43 9.57 -10.61
N LEU A 195 -0.18 9.97 -10.61
CA LEU A 195 0.53 10.53 -11.77
C LEU A 195 -0.14 11.78 -12.37
N ASP A 196 -0.81 12.56 -11.56
CA ASP A 196 -1.43 13.82 -12.00
C ASP A 196 -0.36 14.89 -12.30
N THR A 197 0.71 14.90 -11.53
CA THR A 197 1.79 15.87 -11.69
C THR A 197 2.94 15.33 -12.57
N GLU A 198 3.60 16.25 -13.28
CA GLU A 198 4.78 15.92 -14.09
C GLU A 198 5.95 15.41 -13.23
N TYR A 199 6.06 15.89 -11.99
CA TYR A 199 7.06 15.41 -11.05
C TYR A 199 6.88 13.90 -10.77
N ASP A 200 5.67 13.46 -10.46
CA ASP A 200 5.42 12.05 -10.16
C ASP A 200 5.66 11.15 -11.38
N LYS A 201 5.26 11.61 -12.58
CA LYS A 201 5.54 10.89 -13.84
C LYS A 201 7.03 10.74 -14.07
N LYS A 202 7.79 11.84 -13.92
CA LYS A 202 9.25 11.87 -14.05
C LYS A 202 9.90 10.89 -13.06
N MET A 203 9.52 10.92 -11.78
CA MET A 203 10.06 10.04 -10.75
C MET A 203 9.81 8.56 -11.07
N MET A 204 8.65 8.21 -11.63
CA MET A 204 8.36 6.83 -12.04
C MET A 204 9.27 6.39 -13.21
N ILE A 205 9.48 7.23 -14.21
CA ILE A 205 10.35 6.93 -15.34
C ILE A 205 11.81 6.78 -14.87
N GLU A 206 12.31 7.72 -14.11
CA GLU A 206 13.69 7.72 -13.59
C GLU A 206 13.93 6.54 -12.64
N GLY A 207 12.93 6.16 -11.86
CA GLY A 207 12.98 5.00 -10.97
C GLY A 207 13.14 3.68 -11.76
N ILE A 208 12.38 3.48 -12.84
CA ILE A 208 12.55 2.32 -13.73
C ILE A 208 13.96 2.30 -14.34
N GLN A 209 14.42 3.44 -14.84
CA GLN A 209 15.76 3.56 -15.42
C GLN A 209 16.86 3.26 -14.39
N LEU A 210 16.69 3.70 -13.15
CA LEU A 210 17.61 3.42 -12.06
C LEU A 210 17.68 1.92 -11.76
N ILE A 211 16.54 1.25 -11.61
CA ILE A 211 16.50 -0.21 -11.38
C ILE A 211 17.22 -0.95 -12.51
N ARG A 212 16.98 -0.57 -13.76
CA ARG A 212 17.66 -1.18 -14.91
C ARG A 212 19.19 -0.92 -14.91
N ARG A 213 19.63 0.29 -14.48
CA ARG A 213 21.07 0.55 -14.28
C ARG A 213 21.67 -0.33 -13.19
N ILE A 214 20.97 -0.52 -12.08
CA ILE A 214 21.40 -1.41 -10.99
C ILE A 214 21.47 -2.86 -11.49
N ALA A 215 20.47 -3.33 -12.21
CA ALA A 215 20.43 -4.67 -12.77
C ALA A 215 21.59 -4.93 -13.76
N ASN A 216 21.98 -3.93 -14.52
CA ASN A 216 23.09 -4.01 -15.48
C ASN A 216 24.48 -3.85 -14.84
N ALA A 217 24.57 -3.56 -13.55
CA ALA A 217 25.85 -3.54 -12.85
C ALA A 217 26.49 -4.95 -12.86
N PRO A 218 27.82 -5.08 -13.04
CA PRO A 218 28.47 -6.38 -13.24
C PRO A 218 28.13 -7.43 -12.19
N ALA A 219 27.99 -7.03 -10.93
CA ALA A 219 27.68 -7.93 -9.84
C ALA A 219 26.28 -8.56 -9.96
N LEU A 220 25.27 -7.81 -10.36
CA LEU A 220 23.90 -8.31 -10.55
C LEU A 220 23.68 -8.90 -11.93
N ASN A 221 24.21 -8.28 -12.97
CA ASN A 221 24.05 -8.75 -14.33
C ASN A 221 24.54 -10.20 -14.52
N SER A 222 25.57 -10.61 -13.79
CA SER A 222 26.09 -11.97 -13.82
C SER A 222 25.09 -13.04 -13.37
N ILE A 223 24.11 -12.68 -12.54
CA ILE A 223 23.08 -13.59 -12.03
C ILE A 223 21.71 -13.42 -12.68
N ILE A 224 21.53 -12.38 -13.49
CA ILE A 224 20.28 -12.12 -14.23
C ILE A 224 20.30 -12.88 -15.55
N LYS A 225 19.22 -13.60 -15.83
CA LYS A 225 18.97 -14.21 -17.12
C LYS A 225 18.30 -13.24 -18.09
N ASP A 226 17.20 -12.65 -17.65
CA ASP A 226 16.41 -11.65 -18.41
C ASP A 226 15.47 -10.87 -17.49
N GLU A 227 15.02 -9.69 -17.96
CA GLU A 227 13.91 -8.95 -17.39
C GLU A 227 12.60 -9.56 -17.88
N GLN A 228 11.77 -10.06 -16.96
CA GLN A 228 10.53 -10.75 -17.29
C GLN A 228 9.34 -9.79 -17.42
N ALA A 229 9.26 -8.82 -16.51
CA ALA A 229 8.19 -7.81 -16.51
C ALA A 229 8.72 -6.50 -15.94
N PRO A 230 8.35 -5.35 -16.54
CA PRO A 230 7.49 -5.20 -17.71
C PRO A 230 8.09 -5.71 -19.02
N GLY A 231 9.41 -5.98 -19.10
CA GLY A 231 10.10 -6.44 -20.27
C GLY A 231 10.80 -5.32 -21.04
N ASN A 232 11.81 -5.70 -21.83
CA ASN A 232 12.70 -4.75 -22.51
C ASN A 232 12.07 -3.95 -23.65
N ASN A 233 10.82 -4.25 -24.01
CA ASN A 233 10.09 -3.57 -25.10
C ASN A 233 9.22 -2.41 -24.63
N ILE A 234 9.33 -2.03 -23.37
CA ILE A 234 8.57 -0.94 -22.75
C ILE A 234 9.54 0.12 -22.22
#